data_5de0e08e7c12e9b42ca39c3f0cffc105
#
_entry.id   5de0e08e7c12e9b42ca39c3f0cffc105
#
_cell.length_a   1.000
_cell.length_b   1.000
_cell.length_c   1.000
_cell.angle_alpha   90.00
_cell.angle_beta   90.00
_cell.angle_gamma   90.00
#
_symmetry.space_group_name_H-M   'P 1'
#
loop_
_entity.id
_entity.type
_entity.pdbx_description
1 polymer ?
#
loop_
_entity_poly.entity_id
_entity_poly.type
_entity_poly.pdbx_seq_one_letter_code
_entity_poly.pdbx_strand_id
1 'polypeptide(L)'
;KQAAKFKPKLDKMQEKIVVKKLQEQDLKKKQQQHASKQYMSNVYETLKEGSLGDIKVDRKTQAMLYNGLVQPSYPSVSGKNTNLLGHLLEKYQFVEPNYTLISEALWLLSDPQGYKAKIMDKGAQKSVEKTVRKLKTAAASNSTASLGVQETEDTRRKPAGKKLQRTNNIFKRI
;
A
#
# COMPACT_ATOMS: atom_id res chain seq x y z
N LYS A 1 -8.19 42.90 -58.74
CA LYS A 1 -9.15 43.73 -57.92
C LYS A 1 -10.09 42.87 -57.01
N GLN A 2 -10.36 41.59 -57.28
CA GLN A 2 -11.19 40.76 -56.41
C GLN A 2 -10.49 40.29 -55.09
N ALA A 3 -9.19 39.96 -55.12
CA ALA A 3 -8.44 39.52 -53.97
C ALA A 3 -8.40 40.59 -52.81
N ALA A 4 -8.37 41.89 -53.15
CA ALA A 4 -8.41 42.95 -52.16
C ALA A 4 -9.72 43.09 -51.38
N LYS A 5 -10.84 42.61 -51.94
CA LYS A 5 -12.17 42.60 -51.27
C LYS A 5 -12.34 41.42 -50.33
N PHE A 6 -11.63 40.30 -50.54
CA PHE A 6 -11.72 39.11 -49.70
C PHE A 6 -10.81 39.16 -48.51
N LYS A 7 -9.67 39.89 -48.59
CA LYS A 7 -8.69 40.00 -47.50
C LYS A 7 -9.34 40.45 -46.17
N PRO A 8 -10.09 41.55 -46.10
CA PRO A 8 -10.68 42.00 -44.85
C PRO A 8 -11.77 41.07 -44.30
N LYS A 9 -12.41 40.27 -45.15
CA LYS A 9 -13.35 39.24 -44.69
C LYS A 9 -12.60 38.06 -44.07
N LEU A 10 -11.48 37.65 -44.64
CA LEU A 10 -10.62 36.57 -44.14
C LEU A 10 -10.04 36.95 -42.78
N ASP A 11 -9.49 38.18 -42.69
CA ASP A 11 -8.92 38.71 -41.44
C ASP A 11 -9.99 38.73 -40.31
N LYS A 12 -11.20 39.22 -40.59
CA LYS A 12 -12.31 39.15 -39.60
C LYS A 12 -12.74 37.76 -39.24
N MET A 13 -12.66 36.76 -40.14
CA MET A 13 -12.92 35.37 -39.83
C MET A 13 -11.81 34.78 -38.95
N GLN A 14 -10.56 35.07 -39.25
CA GLN A 14 -9.42 34.65 -38.45
C GLN A 14 -9.48 35.23 -37.03
N GLU A 15 -9.77 36.51 -36.88
CA GLU A 15 -9.97 37.14 -35.59
C GLU A 15 -11.06 36.49 -34.77
N LYS A 16 -12.21 36.18 -35.39
CA LYS A 16 -13.31 35.46 -34.72
C LYS A 16 -12.93 34.06 -34.27
N ILE A 17 -12.12 33.32 -35.07
CA ILE A 17 -11.64 32.00 -34.73
C ILE A 17 -10.64 32.09 -33.54
N VAL A 18 -9.73 33.10 -33.57
CA VAL A 18 -8.78 33.28 -32.48
C VAL A 18 -9.49 33.65 -31.19
N VAL A 19 -10.46 34.56 -31.22
CA VAL A 19 -11.25 34.94 -30.05
C VAL A 19 -12.03 33.74 -29.49
N LYS A 20 -12.68 32.94 -30.35
CA LYS A 20 -13.36 31.70 -29.91
C LYS A 20 -12.39 30.72 -29.25
N LYS A 21 -11.24 30.44 -29.86
CA LYS A 21 -10.23 29.57 -29.29
C LYS A 21 -9.72 30.06 -27.94
N LEU A 22 -9.52 31.37 -27.79
CA LEU A 22 -9.08 31.99 -26.52
C LEU A 22 -10.17 31.80 -25.45
N GLN A 23 -11.43 32.08 -25.79
CA GLN A 23 -12.58 31.87 -24.89
C GLN A 23 -12.71 30.39 -24.46
N GLU A 24 -12.58 29.46 -25.40
CA GLU A 24 -12.61 28.02 -25.10
C GLU A 24 -11.44 27.60 -24.20
N GLN A 25 -10.24 28.14 -24.41
CA GLN A 25 -9.08 27.86 -23.57
C GLN A 25 -9.28 28.42 -22.16
N ASP A 26 -9.81 29.63 -22.02
CA ASP A 26 -10.09 30.25 -20.72
C ASP A 26 -11.18 29.48 -19.97
N LEU A 27 -12.20 29.00 -20.67
CA LEU A 27 -13.27 28.22 -20.10
C LEU A 27 -12.77 26.87 -19.62
N LYS A 28 -11.96 26.17 -20.43
CA LYS A 28 -11.28 24.94 -20.04
C LYS A 28 -10.37 25.13 -18.81
N LYS A 29 -9.62 26.23 -18.79
CA LYS A 29 -8.72 26.57 -17.68
C LYS A 29 -9.48 26.80 -16.38
N LYS A 30 -10.60 27.53 -16.44
CA LYS A 30 -11.50 27.75 -15.31
C LYS A 30 -12.12 26.43 -14.81
N GLN A 31 -12.58 25.58 -15.73
CA GLN A 31 -13.12 24.26 -15.39
C GLN A 31 -12.07 23.37 -14.71
N GLN A 32 -10.83 23.32 -15.24
CA GLN A 32 -9.74 22.56 -14.65
C GLN A 32 -9.37 23.09 -13.25
N GLN A 33 -9.30 24.41 -13.07
CA GLN A 33 -9.05 25.01 -11.76
C GLN A 33 -10.15 24.68 -10.75
N HIS A 34 -11.40 24.74 -11.18
CA HIS A 34 -12.53 24.38 -10.32
C HIS A 34 -12.50 22.91 -9.94
N ALA A 35 -12.31 22.01 -10.91
CA ALA A 35 -12.20 20.58 -10.67
C ALA A 35 -11.01 20.24 -9.75
N SER A 36 -9.86 20.89 -9.93
CA SER A 36 -8.70 20.74 -9.06
C SER A 36 -8.98 21.17 -7.62
N LYS A 37 -9.64 22.31 -7.43
CA LYS A 37 -10.04 22.78 -6.09
C LYS A 37 -11.02 21.86 -5.42
N GLN A 38 -12.03 21.36 -6.15
CA GLN A 38 -12.97 20.38 -5.64
C GLN A 38 -12.28 19.08 -5.24
N TYR A 39 -11.38 18.59 -6.08
CA TYR A 39 -10.59 17.39 -5.77
C TYR A 39 -9.79 17.56 -4.47
N MET A 40 -9.07 18.67 -4.31
CA MET A 40 -8.30 18.96 -3.10
C MET A 40 -9.19 19.01 -1.86
N SER A 41 -10.36 19.66 -1.96
CA SER A 41 -11.34 19.75 -0.86
C SER A 41 -11.86 18.36 -0.47
N ASN A 42 -12.26 17.56 -1.46
CA ASN A 42 -12.80 16.22 -1.22
C ASN A 42 -11.75 15.29 -0.58
N VAL A 43 -10.50 15.33 -1.06
CA VAL A 43 -9.40 14.57 -0.46
C VAL A 43 -9.15 15.02 0.98
N TYR A 44 -9.15 16.32 1.22
CA TYR A 44 -8.96 16.86 2.57
C TYR A 44 -10.09 16.43 3.52
N GLU A 45 -11.34 16.53 3.11
CA GLU A 45 -12.49 16.12 3.92
C GLU A 45 -12.46 14.63 4.26
N THR A 46 -12.15 13.79 3.26
CA THR A 46 -12.02 12.34 3.47
C THR A 46 -10.93 11.98 4.46
N LEU A 47 -9.80 12.68 4.42
CA LEU A 47 -8.67 12.40 5.31
C LEU A 47 -8.80 13.06 6.70
N LYS A 48 -9.58 14.15 6.81
CA LYS A 48 -9.77 14.90 8.07
C LYS A 48 -10.36 14.05 9.18
N GLU A 49 -11.23 13.11 8.85
CA GLU A 49 -11.87 12.22 9.83
C GLU A 49 -10.87 11.29 10.55
N GLY A 50 -9.65 11.14 10.02
CA GLY A 50 -8.63 10.30 10.62
C GLY A 50 -8.92 8.81 10.53
N SER A 51 -9.89 8.43 9.72
CA SER A 51 -10.25 7.04 9.44
C SER A 51 -10.42 6.83 7.94
N LEU A 52 -9.89 5.73 7.43
CA LEU A 52 -10.13 5.23 6.09
C LEU A 52 -10.95 3.94 6.18
N GLY A 53 -12.28 4.10 6.14
CA GLY A 53 -13.21 3.04 6.51
C GLY A 53 -13.01 2.66 7.98
N ASP A 54 -12.68 1.39 8.27
CA ASP A 54 -12.51 0.89 9.64
C ASP A 54 -11.10 1.09 10.22
N ILE A 55 -10.17 1.65 9.44
CA ILE A 55 -8.77 1.79 9.82
C ILE A 55 -8.49 3.22 10.28
N LYS A 56 -8.05 3.36 11.54
CA LYS A 56 -7.57 4.65 12.06
C LYS A 56 -6.22 4.99 11.45
N VAL A 57 -6.09 6.22 10.98
CA VAL A 57 -4.87 6.73 10.31
C VAL A 57 -4.26 7.82 11.19
N ASP A 58 -2.97 7.70 11.48
CA ASP A 58 -2.24 8.71 12.23
C ASP A 58 -2.00 9.98 11.39
N ARG A 59 -1.74 11.11 12.06
CA ARG A 59 -1.57 12.43 11.42
C ARG A 59 -0.45 12.44 10.38
N LYS A 60 0.62 11.69 10.62
CA LYS A 60 1.76 11.60 9.70
C LYS A 60 1.35 10.92 8.40
N THR A 61 0.63 9.80 8.51
CA THR A 61 0.09 9.07 7.35
C THR A 61 -0.97 9.89 6.61
N GLN A 62 -1.84 10.61 7.32
CA GLN A 62 -2.81 11.55 6.70
C GLN A 62 -2.10 12.60 5.85
N ALA A 63 -1.06 13.25 6.39
CA ALA A 63 -0.29 14.25 5.67
C ALA A 63 0.43 13.66 4.45
N MET A 64 0.99 12.46 4.59
CA MET A 64 1.63 11.73 3.49
C MET A 64 0.62 11.42 2.38
N LEU A 65 -0.56 10.88 2.73
CA LEU A 65 -1.61 10.55 1.78
C LEU A 65 -2.14 11.80 1.07
N TYR A 66 -2.41 12.88 1.82
CA TYR A 66 -2.85 14.14 1.25
C TYR A 66 -1.84 14.69 0.24
N ASN A 67 -0.59 14.83 0.64
CA ASN A 67 0.47 15.33 -0.23
C ASN A 67 0.68 14.41 -1.44
N GLY A 68 0.65 13.12 -1.23
CA GLY A 68 0.82 12.12 -2.28
C GLY A 68 -0.30 12.09 -3.32
N LEU A 69 -1.51 12.46 -2.94
CA LEU A 69 -2.66 12.54 -3.85
C LEU A 69 -2.77 13.89 -4.55
N VAL A 70 -2.46 14.98 -3.84
CA VAL A 70 -2.74 16.35 -4.31
C VAL A 70 -1.54 16.98 -5.01
N GLN A 71 -0.31 16.77 -4.52
CA GLN A 71 0.86 17.46 -5.04
C GLN A 71 1.50 16.74 -6.23
N PRO A 72 1.57 17.37 -7.41
CA PRO A 72 2.25 16.82 -8.58
C PRO A 72 3.77 17.09 -8.50
N SER A 73 4.46 16.47 -7.53
CA SER A 73 5.88 16.71 -7.26
C SER A 73 6.81 15.64 -7.82
N TYR A 74 6.25 14.57 -8.39
CA TYR A 74 7.02 13.40 -8.83
C TYR A 74 7.14 13.34 -10.35
N PRO A 75 8.31 12.97 -10.88
CA PRO A 75 8.50 12.82 -12.32
C PRO A 75 7.66 11.65 -12.85
N SER A 76 7.02 11.85 -13.98
CA SER A 76 6.30 10.82 -14.76
C SER A 76 7.12 10.40 -15.97
N VAL A 77 6.88 9.19 -16.45
CA VAL A 77 7.45 8.68 -17.73
C VAL A 77 7.05 9.57 -18.90
N SER A 78 5.92 10.27 -18.83
CA SER A 78 5.47 11.24 -19.85
C SER A 78 6.25 12.57 -19.86
N GLY A 79 7.20 12.77 -18.95
CA GLY A 79 7.98 14.00 -18.81
C GLY A 79 7.26 15.14 -18.08
N LYS A 80 6.01 14.94 -17.64
CA LYS A 80 5.27 15.90 -16.81
C LYS A 80 5.27 15.42 -15.36
N ASN A 81 5.22 16.36 -14.41
CA ASN A 81 5.09 15.96 -13.01
C ASN A 81 3.70 15.37 -12.73
N THR A 82 3.68 14.32 -11.94
CA THR A 82 2.47 13.64 -11.47
C THR A 82 2.45 13.58 -9.94
N ASN A 83 1.33 13.17 -9.37
CA ASN A 83 1.23 12.92 -7.94
C ASN A 83 1.92 11.58 -7.56
N LEU A 84 2.10 11.32 -6.27
CA LEU A 84 2.76 10.10 -5.79
C LEU A 84 2.05 8.83 -6.27
N LEU A 85 0.72 8.82 -6.30
CA LEU A 85 -0.05 7.67 -6.77
C LEU A 85 0.28 7.34 -8.23
N GLY A 86 0.23 8.33 -9.13
CA GLY A 86 0.59 8.15 -10.53
C GLY A 86 2.04 7.70 -10.71
N HIS A 87 2.96 8.32 -9.97
CA HIS A 87 4.37 7.94 -9.99
C HIS A 87 4.61 6.49 -9.56
N LEU A 88 3.96 6.04 -8.47
CA LEU A 88 4.10 4.65 -8.00
C LEU A 88 3.51 3.64 -8.98
N LEU A 89 2.37 3.96 -9.60
CA LEU A 89 1.78 3.12 -10.63
C LEU A 89 2.71 2.99 -11.84
N GLU A 90 3.23 4.11 -12.36
CA GLU A 90 4.19 4.11 -13.47
C GLU A 90 5.49 3.39 -13.10
N LYS A 91 6.01 3.61 -11.89
CA LYS A 91 7.22 2.94 -11.40
C LYS A 91 7.09 1.43 -11.43
N TYR A 92 6.02 0.89 -10.82
CA TYR A 92 5.82 -0.56 -10.71
C TYR A 92 5.27 -1.19 -11.99
N GLN A 93 4.83 -0.41 -12.95
CA GLN A 93 4.39 -0.90 -14.25
C GLN A 93 5.51 -0.92 -15.28
N PHE A 94 6.42 0.07 -15.29
CA PHE A 94 7.37 0.28 -16.37
C PHE A 94 8.83 0.31 -15.93
N VAL A 95 9.16 0.88 -14.76
CA VAL A 95 10.56 1.12 -14.34
C VAL A 95 11.10 -0.07 -13.53
N GLU A 96 10.37 -0.47 -12.50
CA GLU A 96 10.67 -1.63 -11.65
C GLU A 96 9.43 -2.55 -11.62
N PRO A 97 9.21 -3.37 -12.66
CA PRO A 97 7.96 -4.09 -12.82
C PRO A 97 7.64 -4.99 -11.63
N ASN A 98 6.50 -4.76 -10.99
CA ASN A 98 5.93 -5.62 -9.97
C ASN A 98 4.45 -5.87 -10.28
N TYR A 99 4.22 -6.79 -11.20
CA TYR A 99 2.87 -7.10 -11.68
C TYR A 99 1.96 -7.67 -10.60
N THR A 100 2.51 -8.36 -9.60
CA THR A 100 1.73 -8.84 -8.46
C THR A 100 1.13 -7.68 -7.68
N LEU A 101 1.95 -6.69 -7.32
CA LEU A 101 1.51 -5.50 -6.59
C LEU A 101 0.50 -4.68 -7.40
N ILE A 102 0.73 -4.52 -8.71
CA ILE A 102 -0.21 -3.80 -9.59
C ILE A 102 -1.54 -4.55 -9.68
N SER A 103 -1.51 -5.89 -9.79
CA SER A 103 -2.74 -6.70 -9.83
C SER A 103 -3.51 -6.64 -8.51
N GLU A 104 -2.81 -6.65 -7.38
CA GLU A 104 -3.43 -6.48 -6.05
C GLU A 104 -4.06 -5.08 -5.90
N ALA A 105 -3.35 -4.04 -6.33
CA ALA A 105 -3.87 -2.67 -6.31
C ALA A 105 -5.09 -2.53 -7.24
N LEU A 106 -5.06 -3.12 -8.42
CA LEU A 106 -6.19 -3.13 -9.35
C LEU A 106 -7.39 -3.87 -8.75
N TRP A 107 -7.16 -5.02 -8.11
CA TRP A 107 -8.23 -5.75 -7.44
C TRP A 107 -8.84 -4.95 -6.30
N LEU A 108 -7.99 -4.34 -5.44
CA LEU A 108 -8.46 -3.45 -4.36
C LEU A 108 -9.31 -2.28 -4.88
N LEU A 109 -8.95 -1.71 -6.04
CA LEU A 109 -9.69 -0.58 -6.63
C LEU A 109 -10.99 -1.02 -7.32
N SER A 110 -11.02 -2.21 -7.92
CA SER A 110 -12.20 -2.72 -8.64
C SER A 110 -13.22 -3.39 -7.72
N ASP A 111 -12.77 -4.12 -6.72
CA ASP A 111 -13.61 -4.79 -5.71
C ASP A 111 -13.00 -4.65 -4.31
N PRO A 112 -13.16 -3.49 -3.66
CA PRO A 112 -12.60 -3.24 -2.34
C PRO A 112 -13.09 -4.19 -1.27
N GLN A 113 -14.35 -4.63 -1.34
CA GLN A 113 -14.95 -5.50 -0.32
C GLN A 113 -14.45 -6.92 -0.44
N GLY A 114 -14.43 -7.46 -1.66
CA GLY A 114 -13.91 -8.82 -1.90
C GLY A 114 -12.43 -8.93 -1.56
N TYR A 115 -11.62 -7.91 -1.89
CA TYR A 115 -10.21 -7.89 -1.53
C TYR A 115 -10.00 -7.87 -0.01
N LYS A 116 -10.71 -6.99 0.72
CA LYS A 116 -10.66 -6.91 2.19
C LYS A 116 -11.09 -8.20 2.85
N ALA A 117 -12.19 -8.80 2.39
CA ALA A 117 -12.67 -10.09 2.90
C ALA A 117 -11.60 -11.19 2.77
N LYS A 118 -10.93 -11.29 1.63
CA LYS A 118 -9.83 -12.26 1.42
C LYS A 118 -8.63 -12.03 2.33
N ILE A 119 -8.28 -10.78 2.60
CA ILE A 119 -7.19 -10.47 3.56
C ILE A 119 -7.59 -10.87 4.97
N MET A 120 -8.84 -10.58 5.38
CA MET A 120 -9.36 -10.97 6.70
C MET A 120 -9.38 -12.49 6.86
N ASP A 121 -9.86 -13.23 5.87
CA ASP A 121 -9.86 -14.71 5.87
C ASP A 121 -8.44 -15.27 6.02
N LYS A 122 -7.47 -14.75 5.25
CA LYS A 122 -6.05 -15.14 5.38
C LYS A 122 -5.48 -14.82 6.76
N GLY A 123 -5.86 -13.68 7.32
CA GLY A 123 -5.47 -13.26 8.68
C GLY A 123 -6.04 -14.20 9.73
N ALA A 124 -7.33 -14.53 9.64
CA ALA A 124 -8.00 -15.47 10.52
C ALA A 124 -7.38 -16.88 10.43
N GLN A 125 -7.15 -17.40 9.24
CA GLN A 125 -6.49 -18.70 9.03
C GLN A 125 -5.11 -18.75 9.68
N LYS A 126 -4.26 -17.72 9.48
CA LYS A 126 -2.94 -17.64 10.11
C LYS A 126 -3.02 -17.57 11.63
N SER A 127 -4.02 -16.88 12.17
CA SER A 127 -4.23 -16.79 13.62
C SER A 127 -4.64 -18.13 14.22
N VAL A 128 -5.58 -18.83 13.57
CA VAL A 128 -6.02 -20.16 13.96
C VAL A 128 -4.84 -21.15 13.90
N GLU A 129 -4.08 -21.15 12.82
CA GLU A 129 -2.90 -22.03 12.66
C GLU A 129 -1.86 -21.79 13.77
N LYS A 130 -1.56 -20.53 14.09
CA LYS A 130 -0.66 -20.19 15.21
C LYS A 130 -1.18 -20.69 16.55
N THR A 131 -2.48 -20.56 16.79
CA THR A 131 -3.12 -21.03 18.02
C THR A 131 -3.08 -22.55 18.13
N VAL A 132 -3.41 -23.25 17.04
CA VAL A 132 -3.34 -24.73 16.98
C VAL A 132 -1.91 -25.22 17.19
N ARG A 133 -0.90 -24.57 16.58
CA ARG A 133 0.51 -24.93 16.82
C ARG A 133 0.90 -24.73 18.29
N LYS A 134 0.48 -23.61 18.92
CA LYS A 134 0.75 -23.37 20.35
C LYS A 134 0.07 -24.43 21.24
N LEU A 135 -1.17 -24.80 20.95
CA LEU A 135 -1.88 -25.84 21.70
C LEU A 135 -1.23 -27.21 21.55
N LYS A 136 -0.80 -27.57 20.33
CA LYS A 136 -0.08 -28.82 20.09
C LYS A 136 1.26 -28.88 20.83
N THR A 137 2.03 -27.80 20.84
CA THR A 137 3.29 -27.74 21.60
C THR A 137 3.06 -27.78 23.10
N ALA A 138 2.02 -27.11 23.61
CA ALA A 138 1.66 -27.16 25.02
C ALA A 138 1.15 -28.57 25.44
N ALA A 139 0.36 -29.23 24.60
CA ALA A 139 -0.09 -30.61 24.84
C ALA A 139 1.07 -31.60 24.80
N ALA A 140 2.04 -31.42 23.89
CA ALA A 140 3.24 -32.26 23.82
C ALA A 140 4.14 -32.07 25.05
N SER A 141 4.28 -30.84 25.57
CA SER A 141 5.04 -30.59 26.80
C SER A 141 4.35 -31.19 28.05
N ASN A 142 3.02 -31.16 28.11
CA ASN A 142 2.28 -31.74 29.22
C ASN A 142 2.25 -33.30 29.18
N SER A 143 2.26 -33.89 27.97
CA SER A 143 2.32 -35.36 27.85
C SER A 143 3.69 -35.94 28.23
N THR A 144 4.76 -35.21 28.06
CA THR A 144 6.09 -35.61 28.53
C THR A 144 6.25 -35.48 30.05
N ALA A 145 5.47 -34.57 30.68
CA ALA A 145 5.46 -34.46 32.15
C ALA A 145 4.61 -35.54 32.85
N SER A 146 3.68 -36.20 32.13
CA SER A 146 2.80 -37.26 32.67
C SER A 146 3.34 -38.67 32.57
N LEU A 147 4.51 -38.90 31.96
CA LEU A 147 5.17 -40.20 31.90
C LEU A 147 6.29 -40.34 32.96
N GLY A 148 6.23 -39.53 34.01
CA GLY A 148 7.15 -39.52 35.14
C GLY A 148 6.53 -40.18 36.37
N VAL A 149 6.77 -41.46 36.53
CA VAL A 149 6.95 -42.16 37.81
C VAL A 149 5.68 -42.55 38.60
N GLN A 150 5.23 -43.75 38.39
CA GLN A 150 4.84 -44.58 39.53
C GLN A 150 6.12 -44.99 40.24
N GLU A 151 6.37 -44.45 41.42
CA GLU A 151 7.34 -44.95 42.38
C GLU A 151 6.83 -46.30 42.85
N THR A 152 7.49 -47.37 42.40
CA THR A 152 7.57 -48.59 43.19
C THR A 152 8.81 -48.47 44.05
N GLU A 153 8.57 -48.31 45.37
CA GLU A 153 9.60 -48.60 46.39
C GLU A 153 10.16 -50.00 46.15
N ASP A 154 11.42 -50.11 45.80
CA ASP A 154 12.40 -50.94 46.45
C ASP A 154 13.76 -50.91 45.74
N THR A 155 14.80 -51.09 46.57
CA THR A 155 16.22 -51.35 46.25
C THR A 155 17.11 -50.20 45.86
N ARG A 156 17.83 -49.76 46.90
CA ARG A 156 19.11 -49.09 46.92
C ARG A 156 20.09 -49.63 45.87
N ARG A 157 20.50 -48.75 44.94
CA ARG A 157 21.89 -48.71 44.40
C ARG A 157 22.09 -47.31 43.77
N LYS A 158 22.95 -46.48 44.42
CA LYS A 158 23.46 -45.24 43.84
C LYS A 158 24.42 -45.56 42.68
N PRO A 159 24.21 -45.14 41.45
CA PRO A 159 25.29 -44.99 40.49
C PRO A 159 25.93 -43.61 40.63
N ALA A 160 27.22 -43.58 40.82
CA ALA A 160 28.05 -42.39 40.78
C ALA A 160 27.94 -41.72 39.39
N GLY A 161 27.23 -40.62 39.31
CA GLY A 161 27.12 -39.86 38.10
C GLY A 161 28.38 -39.07 37.84
N LYS A 162 29.20 -39.51 36.88
CA LYS A 162 30.25 -38.67 36.30
C LYS A 162 29.58 -37.45 35.61
N LYS A 163 29.76 -36.27 36.21
CA LYS A 163 29.44 -35.00 35.58
C LYS A 163 30.35 -34.81 34.36
N LEU A 164 29.81 -34.94 33.18
CA LEU A 164 30.45 -34.50 31.95
C LEU A 164 30.51 -32.97 31.97
N GLN A 165 31.68 -32.42 32.21
CA GLN A 165 31.93 -31.01 31.99
C GLN A 165 31.83 -30.72 30.48
N ARG A 166 30.84 -29.92 30.10
CA ARG A 166 30.79 -29.33 28.76
C ARG A 166 31.93 -28.31 28.66
N THR A 167 32.97 -28.64 27.93
CA THR A 167 34.00 -27.70 27.51
C THR A 167 33.44 -26.84 26.38
N ASN A 168 33.20 -25.56 26.66
CA ASN A 168 32.76 -24.55 25.72
C ASN A 168 33.90 -24.03 24.81
N ASN A 169 34.62 -24.95 24.11
CA ASN A 169 35.76 -24.54 23.29
C ASN A 169 35.75 -25.16 21.89
N ILE A 170 34.62 -25.05 21.14
CA ILE A 170 34.62 -25.58 19.77
C ILE A 170 34.59 -24.47 18.68
N PHE A 171 34.52 -23.21 19.04
CA PHE A 171 34.53 -22.11 18.03
C PHE A 171 35.52 -21.00 18.40
N LYS A 172 36.84 -21.32 18.40
CA LYS A 172 37.87 -20.34 18.07
C LYS A 172 38.51 -20.80 16.77
N ARG A 173 38.14 -20.24 15.66
CA ARG A 173 38.93 -20.23 14.43
C ARG A 173 39.61 -18.88 14.32
N ILE A 174 40.86 -19.00 14.05
CA ILE A 174 41.89 -18.06 13.64
C ILE A 174 41.39 -17.17 12.48
#